data_e2b3c44b54f747fbcc85a938a1eedacc
#
_entry.id   e2b3c44b54f747fbcc85a938a1eedacc
#
_cell.length_a   1.000
_cell.length_b   1.000
_cell.length_c   1.000
_cell.angle_alpha   90.00
_cell.angle_beta   90.00
_cell.angle_gamma   90.00
#
_symmetry.space_group_name_H-M   'P 1'
#
loop_
_entity.id
_entity.type
_entity.pdbx_description
1 polymer ?
#
loop_
_entity_poly.entity_id
_entity_poly.type
_entity_poly.pdbx_seq_one_letter_code
_entity_poly.pdbx_strand_id
1 'polypeptide(L)'
;MGSTSLKKLLSDSMVYGLSSIVGRFLNYLLVPLYTYTLVSSGKYGIVTNIYAYTALLLVLLTFGMETTFFYFANRQRERSGTVFSTALWMVGSVALLFVLAVNLFIGPVSGALGYADHPEYLRIMATVVAFDAFQAILFAYLRYQGRAWKFAFLKLLFIFCNIGINLFVFVAAPRLAVSHPALAGWYTPDNQVLYIFLINLICTAPITLAFIPELRQMRAGVDWTLVRQMLRYTWPLLLLGLAGILNQVADKICYRFLVPGEEGDAQLGIYGACIKIAMIMAMITQAFRYAYEPFVFAQGQGRDSKESQALVMKYFVMVTLLAFLAVVAFMPLLKHIIAPRYWEGLRAVPIVMMAEIFMGIYFNLSFWYKLIAKTFWGAILSGIGCVVLLAVNIIFVPRVGYMACAWGGFCGYGVCMVLSYFIGQHYNPVPYPLKAIGGYFALALALFAAMAAIGTDTGAQMLPNVLLLLVFVAVMAFNERALLAKVLRKLHVRK
;
A
#
# COMPACT_ATOMS: atom_id res chain seq x y z
N MET A 1 25.66 2.46 -23.76
CA MET A 1 25.10 1.26 -23.11
C MET A 1 24.53 0.38 -24.20
N GLY A 2 25.04 -0.85 -24.37
CA GLY A 2 24.62 -1.74 -25.46
C GLY A 2 23.17 -2.19 -25.30
N SER A 3 22.48 -2.47 -26.41
CA SER A 3 21.06 -2.88 -26.46
C SER A 3 20.74 -4.10 -25.57
N THR A 4 21.72 -4.96 -25.33
CA THR A 4 21.63 -6.15 -24.45
C THR A 4 21.52 -5.77 -22.97
N SER A 5 22.21 -4.71 -22.52
CA SER A 5 22.15 -4.20 -21.14
C SER A 5 20.79 -3.57 -20.84
N LEU A 6 20.21 -2.85 -21.79
CA LEU A 6 18.88 -2.22 -21.62
C LEU A 6 17.76 -3.26 -21.61
N LYS A 7 17.82 -4.29 -22.47
CA LYS A 7 16.85 -5.40 -22.46
C LYS A 7 16.88 -6.17 -21.15
N LYS A 8 18.06 -6.46 -20.61
CA LYS A 8 18.20 -7.13 -19.30
C LYS A 8 17.65 -6.27 -18.17
N LEU A 9 17.97 -4.97 -18.16
CA LEU A 9 17.44 -4.04 -17.14
C LEU A 9 15.91 -3.96 -17.16
N LEU A 10 15.31 -3.88 -18.36
CA LEU A 10 13.85 -3.88 -18.52
C LEU A 10 13.24 -5.21 -18.05
N SER A 11 13.84 -6.34 -18.44
CA SER A 11 13.38 -7.67 -18.02
C SER A 11 13.43 -7.83 -16.50
N ASP A 12 14.54 -7.48 -15.87
CA ASP A 12 14.70 -7.58 -14.42
C ASP A 12 13.72 -6.64 -13.69
N SER A 13 13.53 -5.41 -14.18
CA SER A 13 12.55 -4.46 -13.62
C SER A 13 11.12 -4.99 -13.74
N MET A 14 10.78 -5.65 -14.85
CA MET A 14 9.47 -6.30 -15.01
C MET A 14 9.29 -7.45 -14.01
N VAL A 15 10.31 -8.29 -13.80
CA VAL A 15 10.24 -9.40 -12.83
C VAL A 15 10.04 -8.86 -11.41
N TYR A 16 10.78 -7.82 -11.00
CA TYR A 16 10.62 -7.17 -9.68
C TYR A 16 9.23 -6.53 -9.52
N GLY A 17 8.79 -5.77 -10.52
CA GLY A 17 7.49 -5.11 -10.49
C GLY A 17 6.33 -6.10 -10.48
N LEU A 18 6.36 -7.07 -11.41
CA LEU A 18 5.30 -8.07 -11.54
C LEU A 18 5.19 -8.95 -10.30
N SER A 19 6.30 -9.46 -9.75
CA SER A 19 6.29 -10.26 -8.52
C SER A 19 5.72 -9.48 -7.33
N SER A 20 5.99 -8.19 -7.24
CA SER A 20 5.45 -7.32 -6.18
C SER A 20 3.95 -7.05 -6.34
N ILE A 21 3.47 -6.84 -7.58
CA ILE A 21 2.04 -6.62 -7.88
C ILE A 21 1.26 -7.92 -7.67
N VAL A 22 1.74 -9.04 -8.23
CA VAL A 22 1.13 -10.36 -8.05
C VAL A 22 1.08 -10.72 -6.56
N GLY A 23 2.14 -10.41 -5.82
CA GLY A 23 2.17 -10.62 -4.38
C GLY A 23 1.07 -9.89 -3.63
N ARG A 24 0.82 -8.64 -3.95
CA ARG A 24 -0.27 -7.85 -3.34
C ARG A 24 -1.63 -8.42 -3.72
N PHE A 25 -1.83 -8.78 -4.98
CA PHE A 25 -3.07 -9.36 -5.47
C PHE A 25 -3.38 -10.70 -4.79
N LEU A 26 -2.39 -11.57 -4.63
CA LEU A 26 -2.55 -12.86 -3.96
C LEU A 26 -2.87 -12.68 -2.46
N ASN A 27 -2.22 -11.74 -1.77
CA ASN A 27 -2.57 -11.41 -0.38
C ASN A 27 -4.00 -10.85 -0.27
N TYR A 28 -4.52 -10.21 -1.31
CA TYR A 28 -5.90 -9.75 -1.36
C TYR A 28 -6.90 -10.93 -1.27
N LEU A 29 -6.52 -12.12 -1.77
CA LEU A 29 -7.35 -13.33 -1.68
C LEU A 29 -7.58 -13.82 -0.23
N LEU A 30 -6.77 -13.36 0.74
CA LEU A 30 -7.00 -13.66 2.15
C LEU A 30 -8.16 -12.83 2.75
N VAL A 31 -8.58 -11.76 2.10
CA VAL A 31 -9.69 -10.93 2.59
C VAL A 31 -11.02 -11.69 2.64
N PRO A 32 -11.48 -12.34 1.54
CA PRO A 32 -12.64 -13.22 1.63
C PRO A 32 -12.46 -14.30 2.69
N LEU A 33 -11.31 -14.98 2.72
CA LEU A 33 -11.06 -16.02 3.71
C LEU A 33 -11.32 -15.52 5.13
N TYR A 34 -10.67 -14.42 5.54
CA TYR A 34 -10.80 -13.91 6.89
C TYR A 34 -12.19 -13.36 7.19
N THR A 35 -12.80 -12.65 6.25
CA THR A 35 -14.13 -12.06 6.49
C THR A 35 -15.22 -13.11 6.65
N TYR A 36 -15.11 -14.25 5.96
CA TYR A 36 -16.07 -15.34 6.05
C TYR A 36 -15.79 -16.32 7.20
N THR A 37 -14.53 -16.49 7.63
CA THR A 37 -14.15 -17.50 8.62
C THR A 37 -13.98 -16.96 10.04
N LEU A 38 -13.61 -15.69 10.22
CA LEU A 38 -13.50 -15.11 11.56
C LEU A 38 -14.87 -15.01 12.23
N VAL A 39 -14.92 -15.31 13.51
CA VAL A 39 -16.18 -15.37 14.28
C VAL A 39 -16.86 -14.01 14.37
N SER A 40 -16.09 -12.91 14.51
CA SER A 40 -16.63 -11.55 14.63
C SER A 40 -15.87 -10.53 13.78
N SER A 41 -16.52 -9.40 13.48
CA SER A 41 -15.87 -8.25 12.84
C SER A 41 -14.79 -7.63 13.72
N GLY A 42 -14.93 -7.70 15.04
CA GLY A 42 -13.93 -7.21 15.99
C GLY A 42 -12.59 -7.94 15.86
N LYS A 43 -12.59 -9.26 15.63
CA LYS A 43 -11.35 -10.00 15.36
C LYS A 43 -10.63 -9.48 14.10
N TYR A 44 -11.37 -9.13 13.06
CA TYR A 44 -10.79 -8.53 11.87
C TYR A 44 -10.31 -7.08 12.12
N GLY A 45 -10.97 -6.36 13.03
CA GLY A 45 -10.55 -5.04 13.50
C GLY A 45 -9.20 -5.07 14.20
N ILE A 46 -9.02 -6.02 15.12
CA ILE A 46 -7.74 -6.26 15.81
C ILE A 46 -6.63 -6.54 14.78
N VAL A 47 -6.88 -7.42 13.81
CA VAL A 47 -5.93 -7.71 12.72
C VAL A 47 -5.61 -6.45 11.94
N THR A 48 -6.62 -5.65 11.57
CA THR A 48 -6.45 -4.40 10.82
C THR A 48 -5.60 -3.39 11.59
N ASN A 49 -5.85 -3.22 12.90
CA ASN A 49 -5.13 -2.30 13.77
C ASN A 49 -3.65 -2.71 13.93
N ILE A 50 -3.40 -3.98 14.26
CA ILE A 50 -2.03 -4.47 14.47
C ILE A 50 -1.21 -4.42 13.18
N TYR A 51 -1.80 -4.73 12.01
CA TYR A 51 -1.12 -4.53 10.72
C TYR A 51 -0.82 -3.05 10.41
N ALA A 52 -1.65 -2.12 10.88
CA ALA A 52 -1.36 -0.68 10.75
C ALA A 52 -0.13 -0.29 11.58
N TYR A 53 -0.01 -0.80 12.83
CA TYR A 53 1.23 -0.63 13.62
C TYR A 53 2.43 -1.28 12.94
N THR A 54 2.27 -2.50 12.43
CA THR A 54 3.36 -3.21 11.74
C THR A 54 3.89 -2.42 10.53
N ALA A 55 2.99 -1.82 9.75
CA ALA A 55 3.37 -0.99 8.60
C ALA A 55 4.13 0.28 9.02
N LEU A 56 3.72 0.94 10.09
CA LEU A 56 4.43 2.09 10.67
C LEU A 56 5.80 1.69 11.21
N LEU A 57 5.86 0.60 11.99
CA LEU A 57 7.08 0.10 12.59
C LEU A 57 8.09 -0.37 11.54
N LEU A 58 7.63 -0.95 10.42
CA LEU A 58 8.52 -1.34 9.33
C LEU A 58 9.27 -0.14 8.75
N VAL A 59 8.61 1.00 8.57
CA VAL A 59 9.25 2.25 8.10
C VAL A 59 10.23 2.77 9.16
N LEU A 60 9.87 2.72 10.44
CA LEU A 60 10.75 3.11 11.54
C LEU A 60 11.99 2.24 11.63
N LEU A 61 11.84 0.90 11.56
CA LEU A 61 12.94 -0.05 11.70
C LEU A 61 13.87 -0.08 10.48
N THR A 62 13.33 0.15 9.29
CA THR A 62 14.14 0.26 8.06
C THR A 62 14.73 1.65 7.88
N PHE A 63 14.16 2.67 8.50
CA PHE A 63 14.56 4.10 8.50
C PHE A 63 15.15 4.61 7.18
N GLY A 64 14.59 4.18 6.03
CA GLY A 64 15.06 4.58 4.70
C GLY A 64 16.38 3.91 4.26
N MET A 65 16.84 2.89 4.98
CA MET A 65 18.12 2.24 4.74
C MET A 65 18.19 1.52 3.38
N GLU A 66 17.08 1.05 2.81
CA GLU A 66 17.09 0.48 1.45
C GLU A 66 17.60 1.48 0.42
N THR A 67 17.07 2.70 0.42
CA THR A 67 17.48 3.78 -0.49
C THR A 67 18.91 4.20 -0.22
N THR A 68 19.27 4.32 1.05
CA THR A 68 20.63 4.64 1.52
C THR A 68 21.64 3.60 1.04
N PHE A 69 21.30 2.32 1.17
CA PHE A 69 22.14 1.22 0.67
C PHE A 69 22.41 1.37 -0.83
N PHE A 70 21.37 1.56 -1.66
CA PHE A 70 21.54 1.74 -3.11
C PHE A 70 22.41 2.96 -3.44
N TYR A 71 22.23 4.07 -2.75
CA TYR A 71 23.01 5.27 -2.97
C TYR A 71 24.52 5.02 -2.71
N PHE A 72 24.88 4.47 -1.55
CA PHE A 72 26.26 4.25 -1.18
C PHE A 72 26.90 3.07 -1.95
N ALA A 73 26.16 1.98 -2.18
CA ALA A 73 26.66 0.82 -2.93
C ALA A 73 26.98 1.16 -4.39
N ASN A 74 26.18 2.01 -5.04
CA ASN A 74 26.48 2.46 -6.41
C ASN A 74 27.62 3.48 -6.47
N ARG A 75 27.79 4.31 -5.44
CA ARG A 75 28.87 5.30 -5.35
C ARG A 75 30.22 4.68 -4.96
N GLN A 76 30.21 3.63 -4.15
CA GLN A 76 31.40 2.93 -3.63
C GLN A 76 31.40 1.48 -4.09
N ARG A 77 31.40 1.25 -5.41
CA ARG A 77 31.22 -0.09 -6.00
C ARG A 77 32.25 -1.11 -5.52
N GLU A 78 33.50 -0.71 -5.32
CA GLU A 78 34.59 -1.58 -4.83
C GLU A 78 34.38 -1.99 -3.36
N ARG A 79 33.67 -1.16 -2.58
CA ARG A 79 33.35 -1.40 -1.17
C ARG A 79 31.86 -1.79 -0.95
N SER A 80 31.15 -2.17 -1.99
CA SER A 80 29.71 -2.50 -1.92
C SER A 80 29.39 -3.59 -0.88
N GLY A 81 30.27 -4.56 -0.70
CA GLY A 81 30.14 -5.58 0.36
C GLY A 81 30.25 -5.01 1.78
N THR A 82 31.10 -3.99 1.99
CA THR A 82 31.18 -3.27 3.28
C THR A 82 29.93 -2.43 3.52
N VAL A 83 29.41 -1.75 2.46
CA VAL A 83 28.16 -0.99 2.54
C VAL A 83 26.99 -1.91 2.89
N PHE A 84 26.90 -3.08 2.25
CA PHE A 84 25.88 -4.08 2.54
C PHE A 84 25.96 -4.56 4.01
N SER A 85 27.15 -4.97 4.45
CA SER A 85 27.36 -5.44 5.84
C SER A 85 27.01 -4.36 6.86
N THR A 86 27.43 -3.12 6.62
CA THR A 86 27.12 -1.98 7.51
C THR A 86 25.60 -1.72 7.57
N ALA A 87 24.91 -1.68 6.43
CA ALA A 87 23.46 -1.49 6.38
C ALA A 87 22.71 -2.61 7.12
N LEU A 88 23.15 -3.85 6.93
CA LEU A 88 22.53 -5.02 7.57
C LEU A 88 22.77 -5.03 9.09
N TRP A 89 23.97 -4.68 9.56
CA TRP A 89 24.25 -4.51 10.99
C TRP A 89 23.41 -3.40 11.61
N MET A 90 23.28 -2.25 10.93
CA MET A 90 22.46 -1.13 11.43
C MET A 90 21.00 -1.53 11.59
N VAL A 91 20.38 -2.09 10.55
CA VAL A 91 18.96 -2.50 10.61
C VAL A 91 18.78 -3.68 11.53
N GLY A 92 19.67 -4.67 11.49
CA GLY A 92 19.61 -5.86 12.34
C GLY A 92 19.74 -5.54 13.84
N SER A 93 20.65 -4.64 14.22
CA SER A 93 20.78 -4.20 15.61
C SER A 93 19.56 -3.41 16.10
N VAL A 94 19.03 -2.50 15.29
CA VAL A 94 17.81 -1.75 15.62
C VAL A 94 16.61 -2.71 15.75
N ALA A 95 16.46 -3.66 14.82
CA ALA A 95 15.40 -4.67 14.87
C ALA A 95 15.50 -5.57 16.10
N LEU A 96 16.71 -6.03 16.45
CA LEU A 96 16.94 -6.85 17.63
C LEU A 96 16.64 -6.07 18.93
N LEU A 97 17.16 -4.83 19.03
CA LEU A 97 16.90 -3.97 20.20
C LEU A 97 15.39 -3.69 20.34
N PHE A 98 14.69 -3.48 19.25
CA PHE A 98 13.24 -3.29 19.24
C PHE A 98 12.50 -4.52 19.79
N VAL A 99 12.83 -5.73 19.32
CA VAL A 99 12.21 -6.99 19.83
C VAL A 99 12.51 -7.17 21.31
N LEU A 100 13.76 -6.93 21.74
CA LEU A 100 14.13 -7.02 23.16
C LEU A 100 13.34 -6.00 23.99
N ALA A 101 13.26 -4.76 23.55
CA ALA A 101 12.50 -3.71 24.24
C ALA A 101 11.01 -4.05 24.35
N VAL A 102 10.36 -4.52 23.26
CA VAL A 102 8.94 -4.92 23.29
C VAL A 102 8.75 -6.08 24.26
N ASN A 103 9.61 -7.08 24.28
CA ASN A 103 9.49 -8.21 25.19
C ASN A 103 9.72 -7.82 26.65
N LEU A 104 10.69 -6.93 26.92
CA LEU A 104 10.99 -6.44 28.28
C LEU A 104 9.84 -5.60 28.85
N PHE A 105 9.25 -4.75 28.02
CA PHE A 105 8.18 -3.83 28.40
C PHE A 105 6.78 -4.28 27.91
N ILE A 106 6.58 -5.58 27.72
CA ILE A 106 5.33 -6.07 27.10
C ILE A 106 4.08 -5.71 27.88
N GLY A 107 4.11 -5.76 29.21
CA GLY A 107 2.97 -5.39 30.05
C GLY A 107 2.53 -3.94 29.85
N PRO A 108 3.39 -2.94 30.10
CA PRO A 108 3.08 -1.54 29.81
C PRO A 108 2.69 -1.28 28.35
N VAL A 109 3.38 -1.90 27.39
CA VAL A 109 3.09 -1.70 25.96
C VAL A 109 1.73 -2.26 25.58
N SER A 110 1.41 -3.50 25.99
CA SER A 110 0.11 -4.11 25.70
C SER A 110 -1.03 -3.37 26.39
N GLY A 111 -0.85 -2.90 27.63
CA GLY A 111 -1.83 -2.08 28.33
C GLY A 111 -2.09 -0.74 27.62
N ALA A 112 -1.02 -0.03 27.21
CA ALA A 112 -1.13 1.25 26.54
C ALA A 112 -1.81 1.14 25.15
N LEU A 113 -1.63 0.01 24.45
CA LEU A 113 -2.23 -0.25 23.15
C LEU A 113 -3.61 -0.92 23.24
N GLY A 114 -4.10 -1.21 24.47
CA GLY A 114 -5.40 -1.86 24.71
C GLY A 114 -5.41 -3.36 24.40
N TYR A 115 -4.24 -4.03 24.47
CA TYR A 115 -4.07 -5.49 24.27
C TYR A 115 -3.54 -6.20 25.51
N ALA A 116 -3.93 -5.72 26.72
CA ALA A 116 -3.47 -6.30 27.97
C ALA A 116 -3.82 -7.80 28.11
N ASP A 117 -4.99 -8.20 27.58
CA ASP A 117 -5.46 -9.58 27.62
C ASP A 117 -4.77 -10.49 26.58
N HIS A 118 -4.15 -9.90 25.55
CA HIS A 118 -3.51 -10.62 24.44
C HIS A 118 -2.12 -10.07 24.11
N PRO A 119 -1.18 -10.02 25.05
CA PRO A 119 0.17 -9.49 24.82
C PRO A 119 0.97 -10.29 23.77
N GLU A 120 0.61 -11.56 23.56
CA GLU A 120 1.21 -12.45 22.56
C GLU A 120 1.06 -11.91 21.14
N TYR A 121 -0.02 -11.19 20.81
CA TYR A 121 -0.19 -10.61 19.47
C TYR A 121 0.92 -9.60 19.17
N LEU A 122 1.25 -8.77 20.15
CA LEU A 122 2.30 -7.75 20.00
C LEU A 122 3.70 -8.39 19.95
N ARG A 123 3.97 -9.42 20.75
CA ARG A 123 5.24 -10.15 20.73
C ARG A 123 5.51 -10.78 19.37
N ILE A 124 4.51 -11.49 18.84
CA ILE A 124 4.63 -12.17 17.55
C ILE A 124 4.84 -11.14 16.44
N MET A 125 4.01 -10.09 16.40
CA MET A 125 4.08 -9.12 15.31
C MET A 125 5.31 -8.20 15.41
N ALA A 126 5.81 -7.90 16.61
CA ALA A 126 7.11 -7.25 16.79
C ALA A 126 8.25 -8.09 16.21
N THR A 127 8.18 -9.41 16.41
CA THR A 127 9.17 -10.34 15.84
C THR A 127 9.03 -10.42 14.31
N VAL A 128 7.81 -10.48 13.79
CA VAL A 128 7.55 -10.48 12.33
C VAL A 128 8.12 -9.22 11.68
N VAL A 129 7.80 -8.03 12.23
CA VAL A 129 8.26 -6.77 11.62
C VAL A 129 9.79 -6.61 11.72
N ALA A 130 10.41 -7.17 12.74
CA ALA A 130 11.87 -7.19 12.86
C ALA A 130 12.52 -8.06 11.77
N PHE A 131 11.97 -9.24 11.50
CA PHE A 131 12.39 -10.07 10.35
C PHE A 131 12.15 -9.35 9.02
N ASP A 132 11.00 -8.72 8.84
CA ASP A 132 10.67 -7.99 7.61
C ASP A 132 11.65 -6.83 7.37
N ALA A 133 11.98 -6.06 8.42
CA ALA A 133 12.97 -4.98 8.34
C ALA A 133 14.37 -5.51 7.98
N PHE A 134 14.80 -6.59 8.62
CA PHE A 134 16.08 -7.24 8.33
C PHE A 134 16.13 -7.78 6.89
N GLN A 135 15.07 -8.46 6.46
CA GLN A 135 14.95 -9.00 5.10
C GLN A 135 14.87 -7.90 4.05
N ALA A 136 14.37 -6.69 4.37
CA ALA A 136 14.31 -5.58 3.42
C ALA A 136 15.68 -5.26 2.84
N ILE A 137 16.74 -5.28 3.65
CA ILE A 137 18.12 -5.06 3.20
C ILE A 137 18.64 -6.24 2.38
N LEU A 138 18.30 -7.47 2.75
CA LEU A 138 18.67 -8.67 1.99
C LEU A 138 18.01 -8.68 0.60
N PHE A 139 16.74 -8.33 0.51
CA PHE A 139 16.03 -8.16 -0.75
C PHE A 139 16.58 -6.99 -1.58
N ALA A 140 16.98 -5.88 -0.93
CA ALA A 140 17.66 -4.77 -1.60
C ALA A 140 19.00 -5.22 -2.20
N TYR A 141 19.76 -6.05 -1.49
CA TYR A 141 21.01 -6.61 -1.96
C TYR A 141 20.82 -7.53 -3.17
N LEU A 142 19.79 -8.40 -3.19
CA LEU A 142 19.46 -9.21 -4.38
C LEU A 142 19.15 -8.32 -5.60
N ARG A 143 18.42 -7.21 -5.39
CA ARG A 143 18.15 -6.24 -6.48
C ARG A 143 19.43 -5.57 -6.96
N TYR A 144 20.33 -5.19 -6.06
CA TYR A 144 21.62 -4.62 -6.41
C TYR A 144 22.49 -5.59 -7.22
N GLN A 145 22.47 -6.89 -6.87
CA GLN A 145 23.18 -7.94 -7.60
C GLN A 145 22.50 -8.35 -8.92
N GLY A 146 21.31 -7.84 -9.25
CA GLY A 146 20.56 -8.25 -10.44
C GLY A 146 20.01 -9.68 -10.36
N ARG A 147 19.80 -10.23 -9.16
CA ARG A 147 19.27 -11.59 -8.95
C ARG A 147 17.74 -11.59 -8.92
N ALA A 148 17.11 -11.13 -10.01
CA ALA A 148 15.68 -10.92 -10.09
C ALA A 148 14.86 -12.20 -9.83
N TRP A 149 15.29 -13.34 -10.35
CA TRP A 149 14.59 -14.62 -10.17
C TRP A 149 14.61 -15.12 -8.73
N LYS A 150 15.73 -15.01 -8.01
CA LYS A 150 15.78 -15.36 -6.58
C LYS A 150 14.86 -14.46 -5.77
N PHE A 151 14.87 -13.15 -6.06
CA PHE A 151 13.95 -12.18 -5.43
C PHE A 151 12.48 -12.58 -5.63
N ALA A 152 12.09 -12.81 -6.89
CA ALA A 152 10.71 -13.17 -7.22
C ALA A 152 10.31 -14.51 -6.61
N PHE A 153 11.16 -15.52 -6.69
CA PHE A 153 10.91 -16.83 -6.10
C PHE A 153 10.65 -16.75 -4.58
N LEU A 154 11.51 -16.07 -3.83
CA LEU A 154 11.36 -15.95 -2.37
C LEU A 154 10.10 -15.15 -1.99
N LYS A 155 9.77 -14.09 -2.73
CA LYS A 155 8.53 -13.32 -2.50
C LYS A 155 7.28 -14.18 -2.79
N LEU A 156 7.27 -14.91 -3.89
CA LEU A 156 6.15 -15.77 -4.24
C LEU A 156 6.05 -16.98 -3.30
N LEU A 157 7.17 -17.58 -2.92
CA LEU A 157 7.21 -18.68 -1.95
C LEU A 157 6.56 -18.27 -0.63
N PHE A 158 6.95 -17.10 -0.08
CA PHE A 158 6.31 -16.56 1.12
C PHE A 158 4.78 -16.49 0.96
N ILE A 159 4.32 -15.92 -0.16
CA ILE A 159 2.89 -15.69 -0.38
C ILE A 159 2.13 -17.01 -0.54
N PHE A 160 2.65 -17.96 -1.32
CA PHE A 160 2.01 -19.28 -1.50
C PHE A 160 1.98 -20.07 -0.20
N CYS A 161 3.07 -20.07 0.60
CA CYS A 161 3.08 -20.67 1.91
C CYS A 161 2.06 -20.02 2.85
N ASN A 162 2.03 -18.66 2.86
CA ASN A 162 1.08 -17.93 3.70
C ASN A 162 -0.37 -18.25 3.33
N ILE A 163 -0.73 -18.22 2.05
CA ILE A 163 -2.07 -18.58 1.59
C ILE A 163 -2.39 -20.06 1.90
N GLY A 164 -1.48 -20.96 1.60
CA GLY A 164 -1.68 -22.39 1.83
C GLY A 164 -1.92 -22.74 3.31
N ILE A 165 -1.10 -22.19 4.22
CA ILE A 165 -1.26 -22.41 5.65
C ILE A 165 -2.55 -21.73 6.16
N ASN A 166 -2.88 -20.54 5.68
CA ASN A 166 -4.15 -19.89 6.02
C ASN A 166 -5.36 -20.73 5.58
N LEU A 167 -5.36 -21.25 4.36
CA LEU A 167 -6.43 -22.14 3.88
C LEU A 167 -6.51 -23.41 4.74
N PHE A 168 -5.37 -23.98 5.09
CA PHE A 168 -5.37 -25.15 5.99
C PHE A 168 -5.97 -24.80 7.36
N VAL A 169 -5.52 -23.74 8.02
CA VAL A 169 -5.93 -23.38 9.38
C VAL A 169 -7.38 -22.91 9.43
N PHE A 170 -7.86 -22.14 8.43
CA PHE A 170 -9.21 -21.55 8.47
C PHE A 170 -10.28 -22.36 7.75
N VAL A 171 -9.91 -23.30 6.87
CA VAL A 171 -10.87 -24.13 6.13
C VAL A 171 -10.78 -25.61 6.51
N ALA A 172 -9.58 -26.18 6.53
CA ALA A 172 -9.38 -27.59 6.79
C ALA A 172 -9.41 -27.93 8.29
N ALA A 173 -8.67 -27.19 9.12
CA ALA A 173 -8.55 -27.47 10.55
C ALA A 173 -9.89 -27.46 11.32
N PRO A 174 -10.84 -26.53 11.08
CA PRO A 174 -12.14 -26.58 11.72
C PRO A 174 -12.93 -27.86 11.41
N ARG A 175 -12.84 -28.34 10.17
CA ARG A 175 -13.51 -29.58 9.74
C ARG A 175 -12.83 -30.82 10.35
N LEU A 176 -11.49 -30.83 10.38
CA LEU A 176 -10.69 -31.88 10.99
C LEU A 176 -10.89 -31.93 12.51
N ALA A 177 -11.06 -30.80 13.18
CA ALA A 177 -11.31 -30.74 14.62
C ALA A 177 -12.60 -31.50 15.02
N VAL A 178 -13.61 -31.45 14.15
CA VAL A 178 -14.87 -32.17 14.36
C VAL A 178 -14.72 -33.66 14.03
N SER A 179 -14.07 -34.01 12.91
CA SER A 179 -13.98 -35.40 12.44
C SER A 179 -12.83 -36.21 13.07
N HIS A 180 -11.72 -35.55 13.38
CA HIS A 180 -10.50 -36.17 13.93
C HIS A 180 -9.88 -35.23 15.00
N PRO A 181 -10.43 -35.18 16.22
CA PRO A 181 -9.95 -34.31 17.30
C PRO A 181 -8.47 -34.46 17.63
N ALA A 182 -7.94 -35.70 17.47
CA ALA A 182 -6.51 -35.96 17.72
C ALA A 182 -5.56 -35.21 16.78
N LEU A 183 -6.01 -34.85 15.56
CA LEU A 183 -5.20 -34.13 14.56
C LEU A 183 -5.36 -32.62 14.64
N ALA A 184 -6.50 -32.14 15.06
CA ALA A 184 -6.83 -30.70 15.03
C ALA A 184 -7.42 -30.19 16.36
N GLY A 185 -7.24 -30.88 17.46
CA GLY A 185 -7.67 -30.45 18.79
C GLY A 185 -7.01 -29.16 19.32
N TRP A 186 -5.95 -28.73 18.66
CA TRP A 186 -5.31 -27.43 18.92
C TRP A 186 -6.11 -26.27 18.35
N TYR A 187 -7.02 -26.48 17.41
CA TYR A 187 -7.80 -25.39 16.80
C TYR A 187 -8.94 -24.98 17.71
N THR A 188 -8.92 -23.70 18.10
CA THR A 188 -10.01 -23.07 18.85
C THR A 188 -10.45 -21.78 18.14
N PRO A 189 -11.76 -21.52 17.98
CA PRO A 189 -12.25 -20.30 17.35
C PRO A 189 -11.79 -19.02 18.03
N ASP A 190 -11.51 -19.08 19.34
CA ASP A 190 -11.05 -17.90 20.09
C ASP A 190 -9.66 -17.44 19.69
N ASN A 191 -8.81 -18.35 19.30
CA ASN A 191 -7.42 -18.09 18.92
C ASN A 191 -7.22 -17.71 17.43
N GLN A 192 -8.29 -17.43 16.68
CA GLN A 192 -8.20 -17.14 15.25
C GLN A 192 -7.25 -15.97 14.93
N VAL A 193 -7.23 -14.91 15.73
CA VAL A 193 -6.31 -13.77 15.56
C VAL A 193 -4.86 -14.19 15.79
N LEU A 194 -4.63 -14.99 16.84
CA LEU A 194 -3.30 -15.57 17.14
C LEU A 194 -2.78 -16.40 15.97
N TYR A 195 -3.63 -17.23 15.37
CA TYR A 195 -3.23 -18.04 14.21
C TYR A 195 -2.81 -17.20 13.02
N ILE A 196 -3.49 -16.10 12.73
CA ILE A 196 -3.10 -15.17 11.64
C ILE A 196 -1.67 -14.66 11.86
N PHE A 197 -1.35 -14.24 13.09
CA PHE A 197 -0.03 -13.71 13.40
C PHE A 197 1.04 -14.80 13.46
N LEU A 198 0.73 -15.97 14.00
CA LEU A 198 1.63 -17.13 13.98
C LEU A 198 1.96 -17.58 12.55
N ILE A 199 0.96 -17.63 11.66
CA ILE A 199 1.17 -17.98 10.25
C ILE A 199 2.14 -17.00 9.60
N ASN A 200 1.98 -15.70 9.86
CA ASN A 200 2.93 -14.69 9.37
C ASN A 200 4.34 -14.96 9.88
N LEU A 201 4.52 -15.26 11.16
CA LEU A 201 5.82 -15.57 11.74
C LEU A 201 6.44 -16.83 11.11
N ILE A 202 5.64 -17.91 11.00
CA ILE A 202 6.06 -19.21 10.43
C ILE A 202 6.45 -19.04 8.94
N CYS A 203 5.80 -18.13 8.22
CA CYS A 203 6.14 -17.87 6.82
C CYS A 203 7.33 -16.91 6.67
N THR A 204 7.45 -15.87 7.53
CA THR A 204 8.50 -14.85 7.43
C THR A 204 9.86 -15.35 7.92
N ALA A 205 9.92 -15.98 9.08
CA ALA A 205 11.18 -16.35 9.70
C ALA A 205 12.01 -17.35 8.84
N PRO A 206 11.45 -18.41 8.23
CA PRO A 206 12.23 -19.34 7.42
C PRO A 206 12.78 -18.74 6.13
N ILE A 207 12.15 -17.70 5.59
CA ILE A 207 12.68 -16.99 4.41
C ILE A 207 14.07 -16.42 4.69
N THR A 208 14.37 -16.02 5.94
CA THR A 208 15.69 -15.54 6.33
C THR A 208 16.77 -16.60 6.12
N LEU A 209 16.44 -17.88 6.30
CA LEU A 209 17.38 -18.98 6.07
C LEU A 209 17.78 -19.12 4.60
N ALA A 210 16.90 -18.75 3.67
CA ALA A 210 17.22 -18.77 2.24
C ALA A 210 18.28 -17.71 1.85
N PHE A 211 18.59 -16.77 2.74
CA PHE A 211 19.62 -15.76 2.57
C PHE A 211 20.98 -16.15 3.21
N ILE A 212 21.14 -17.37 3.73
CA ILE A 212 22.42 -17.83 4.29
C ILE A 212 23.60 -17.59 3.33
N PRO A 213 23.49 -17.80 2.00
CA PRO A 213 24.59 -17.51 1.07
C PRO A 213 24.98 -16.03 1.04
N GLU A 214 24.02 -15.12 1.15
CA GLU A 214 24.25 -13.67 1.20
C GLU A 214 24.80 -13.26 2.58
N LEU A 215 24.29 -13.85 3.65
CA LEU A 215 24.78 -13.61 5.02
C LEU A 215 26.22 -14.06 5.21
N ARG A 216 26.65 -15.14 4.57
CA ARG A 216 28.06 -15.57 4.56
C ARG A 216 29.01 -14.60 3.88
N GLN A 217 28.49 -13.71 3.04
CA GLN A 217 29.27 -12.64 2.39
C GLN A 217 29.43 -11.41 3.27
N MET A 218 28.79 -11.37 4.44
CA MET A 218 28.96 -10.30 5.41
C MET A 218 30.41 -10.27 5.89
N ARG A 219 30.96 -9.07 5.91
CA ARG A 219 32.27 -8.82 6.52
C ARG A 219 32.10 -8.60 8.03
N ALA A 220 32.94 -9.21 8.82
CA ALA A 220 33.02 -8.93 10.24
C ALA A 220 33.57 -7.50 10.43
N GLY A 221 32.87 -6.72 11.25
CA GLY A 221 33.24 -5.34 11.58
C GLY A 221 32.31 -4.29 10.97
N VAL A 222 32.15 -3.22 11.75
CA VAL A 222 31.31 -2.06 11.39
C VAL A 222 32.24 -0.89 11.08
N ASP A 223 32.09 -0.31 9.87
CA ASP A 223 32.79 0.94 9.53
C ASP A 223 31.98 2.13 10.10
N TRP A 224 32.42 2.61 11.28
CA TRP A 224 31.76 3.71 11.98
C TRP A 224 31.71 5.02 11.18
N THR A 225 32.69 5.25 10.30
CA THR A 225 32.70 6.42 9.42
C THR A 225 31.56 6.32 8.40
N LEU A 226 31.39 5.12 7.84
CA LEU A 226 30.28 4.83 6.90
C LEU A 226 28.94 4.88 7.63
N VAL A 227 28.81 4.34 8.83
CA VAL A 227 27.58 4.44 9.65
C VAL A 227 27.15 5.90 9.81
N ARG A 228 28.09 6.78 10.22
CA ARG A 228 27.78 8.21 10.41
C ARG A 228 27.32 8.87 9.10
N GLN A 229 27.96 8.55 7.98
CA GLN A 229 27.57 9.07 6.67
C GLN A 229 26.18 8.57 6.26
N MET A 230 25.90 7.28 6.45
CA MET A 230 24.61 6.67 6.13
C MET A 230 23.50 7.23 7.02
N LEU A 231 23.71 7.40 8.33
CA LEU A 231 22.73 8.01 9.23
C LEU A 231 22.39 9.46 8.84
N ARG A 232 23.39 10.25 8.46
CA ARG A 232 23.16 11.62 8.01
C ARG A 232 22.34 11.67 6.73
N TYR A 233 22.53 10.72 5.82
CA TYR A 233 21.80 10.63 4.57
C TYR A 233 20.36 10.10 4.77
N THR A 234 20.19 9.14 5.68
CA THR A 234 18.91 8.44 5.87
C THR A 234 17.89 9.23 6.68
N TRP A 235 18.33 10.15 7.57
CA TRP A 235 17.44 10.90 8.44
C TRP A 235 16.31 11.67 7.71
N PRO A 236 16.57 12.42 6.61
CA PRO A 236 15.49 13.05 5.84
C PRO A 236 14.57 12.04 5.15
N LEU A 237 15.11 10.88 4.75
CA LEU A 237 14.32 9.82 4.12
C LEU A 237 13.37 9.16 5.11
N LEU A 238 13.79 9.01 6.37
CA LEU A 238 12.91 8.52 7.44
C LEU A 238 11.73 9.46 7.65
N LEU A 239 11.95 10.78 7.74
CA LEU A 239 10.86 11.76 7.92
C LEU A 239 9.87 11.73 6.75
N LEU A 240 10.38 11.65 5.52
CA LEU A 240 9.54 11.52 4.33
C LEU A 240 8.74 10.20 4.35
N GLY A 241 9.38 9.09 4.71
CA GLY A 241 8.74 7.78 4.83
C GLY A 241 7.66 7.77 5.91
N LEU A 242 7.93 8.37 7.08
CA LEU A 242 6.97 8.50 8.17
C LEU A 242 5.75 9.32 7.76
N ALA A 243 5.95 10.49 7.15
CA ALA A 243 4.84 11.30 6.66
C ALA A 243 3.98 10.52 5.64
N GLY A 244 4.61 9.75 4.76
CA GLY A 244 3.92 8.91 3.78
C GLY A 244 3.11 7.78 4.40
N ILE A 245 3.68 7.01 5.34
CA ILE A 245 3.00 5.87 5.95
C ILE A 245 1.90 6.32 6.91
N LEU A 246 2.09 7.40 7.67
CA LEU A 246 1.08 7.94 8.56
C LEU A 246 -0.20 8.33 7.81
N ASN A 247 -0.10 8.92 6.62
CA ASN A 247 -1.28 9.19 5.79
C ASN A 247 -2.07 7.93 5.41
N GLN A 248 -1.47 6.73 5.45
CA GLN A 248 -2.12 5.47 5.09
C GLN A 248 -2.66 4.69 6.28
N VAL A 249 -2.08 4.87 7.46
CA VAL A 249 -2.40 4.01 8.62
C VAL A 249 -2.82 4.75 9.88
N ALA A 250 -2.64 6.07 9.95
CA ALA A 250 -2.92 6.84 11.16
C ALA A 250 -4.40 6.77 11.58
N ASP A 251 -5.32 6.74 10.62
CA ASP A 251 -6.74 6.52 10.85
C ASP A 251 -7.01 5.22 11.63
N LYS A 252 -6.38 4.12 11.21
CA LYS A 252 -6.54 2.80 11.81
C LYS A 252 -5.85 2.67 13.17
N ILE A 253 -4.71 3.36 13.34
CA ILE A 253 -3.98 3.41 14.61
C ILE A 253 -4.76 4.22 15.64
N CYS A 254 -5.19 5.43 15.27
CA CYS A 254 -5.89 6.34 16.20
C CYS A 254 -7.29 5.86 16.55
N TYR A 255 -7.94 5.09 15.68
CA TYR A 255 -9.33 4.68 15.84
C TYR A 255 -9.59 4.00 17.20
N ARG A 256 -8.76 3.04 17.57
CA ARG A 256 -8.90 2.29 18.81
C ARG A 256 -8.73 3.14 20.08
N PHE A 257 -7.95 4.23 20.00
CA PHE A 257 -7.83 5.18 21.10
C PHE A 257 -9.06 6.09 21.23
N LEU A 258 -9.75 6.36 20.10
CA LEU A 258 -10.93 7.22 20.05
C LEU A 258 -12.22 6.46 20.36
N VAL A 259 -12.28 5.17 20.03
CA VAL A 259 -13.40 4.25 20.31
C VAL A 259 -12.80 2.96 20.88
N PRO A 260 -12.53 2.92 22.20
CA PRO A 260 -11.97 1.72 22.83
C PRO A 260 -13.00 0.61 23.00
N GLY A 261 -12.52 -0.64 23.11
CA GLY A 261 -13.34 -1.80 23.40
C GLY A 261 -13.86 -2.53 22.14
N GLU A 262 -14.73 -3.51 22.38
CA GLU A 262 -15.23 -4.43 21.35
C GLU A 262 -15.98 -3.73 20.21
N GLU A 263 -16.75 -2.69 20.54
CA GLU A 263 -17.48 -1.91 19.54
C GLU A 263 -16.52 -1.20 18.57
N GLY A 264 -15.46 -0.57 19.10
CA GLY A 264 -14.44 0.07 18.29
C GLY A 264 -13.71 -0.94 17.39
N ASP A 265 -13.36 -2.11 17.92
CA ASP A 265 -12.76 -3.17 17.14
C ASP A 265 -13.71 -3.69 16.04
N ALA A 266 -15.00 -3.83 16.35
CA ALA A 266 -16.01 -4.24 15.36
C ALA A 266 -16.17 -3.23 14.23
N GLN A 267 -16.27 -1.94 14.55
CA GLN A 267 -16.38 -0.86 13.59
C GLN A 267 -15.09 -0.75 12.72
N LEU A 268 -13.91 -0.87 13.34
CA LEU A 268 -12.63 -0.87 12.63
C LEU A 268 -12.51 -2.09 11.69
N GLY A 269 -13.06 -3.24 12.10
CA GLY A 269 -13.12 -4.44 11.29
C GLY A 269 -13.99 -4.25 10.04
N ILE A 270 -15.18 -3.66 10.21
CA ILE A 270 -16.10 -3.32 9.12
C ILE A 270 -15.40 -2.37 8.13
N TYR A 271 -14.81 -1.30 8.63
CA TYR A 271 -14.04 -0.36 7.81
C TYR A 271 -12.88 -1.04 7.11
N GLY A 272 -12.06 -1.80 7.86
CA GLY A 272 -10.89 -2.52 7.33
C GLY A 272 -11.20 -3.50 6.22
N ALA A 273 -12.34 -4.21 6.31
CA ALA A 273 -12.80 -5.12 5.26
C ALA A 273 -13.25 -4.36 3.99
N CYS A 274 -14.04 -3.30 4.16
CA CYS A 274 -14.59 -2.55 3.04
C CYS A 274 -13.55 -1.76 2.26
N ILE A 275 -12.56 -1.16 2.94
CA ILE A 275 -11.47 -0.44 2.25
C ILE A 275 -10.61 -1.36 1.36
N LYS A 276 -10.65 -2.67 1.58
CA LYS A 276 -9.96 -3.61 0.67
C LYS A 276 -10.55 -3.56 -0.73
N ILE A 277 -11.86 -3.34 -0.88
CA ILE A 277 -12.46 -3.12 -2.20
C ILE A 277 -11.91 -1.83 -2.83
N ALA A 278 -11.79 -0.76 -2.05
CA ALA A 278 -11.20 0.50 -2.52
C ALA A 278 -9.71 0.40 -2.89
N MET A 279 -8.97 -0.57 -2.34
CA MET A 279 -7.55 -0.79 -2.67
C MET A 279 -7.29 -1.09 -4.15
N ILE A 280 -8.30 -1.47 -4.93
CA ILE A 280 -8.20 -1.57 -6.38
C ILE A 280 -7.66 -0.27 -6.98
N MET A 281 -8.09 0.89 -6.45
CA MET A 281 -7.58 2.20 -6.88
C MET A 281 -6.09 2.39 -6.55
N ALA A 282 -5.68 1.98 -5.34
CA ALA A 282 -4.27 2.02 -4.96
C ALA A 282 -3.40 1.13 -5.86
N MET A 283 -3.91 -0.04 -6.28
CA MET A 283 -3.20 -0.92 -7.23
C MET A 283 -3.05 -0.27 -8.61
N ILE A 284 -4.11 0.37 -9.13
CA ILE A 284 -4.08 1.11 -10.40
C ILE A 284 -3.06 2.25 -10.32
N THR A 285 -3.11 3.05 -9.27
CA THR A 285 -2.17 4.16 -9.03
C THR A 285 -0.74 3.66 -8.94
N GLN A 286 -0.51 2.53 -8.27
CA GLN A 286 0.81 1.94 -8.14
C GLN A 286 1.36 1.41 -9.46
N ALA A 287 0.52 0.71 -10.26
CA ALA A 287 0.90 0.23 -11.59
C ALA A 287 1.25 1.39 -12.52
N PHE A 288 0.42 2.43 -12.52
CA PHE A 288 0.68 3.66 -13.26
C PHE A 288 2.02 4.30 -12.83
N ARG A 289 2.26 4.42 -11.54
CA ARG A 289 3.46 4.98 -10.96
C ARG A 289 4.73 4.29 -11.44
N TYR A 290 4.77 2.95 -11.47
CA TYR A 290 5.91 2.17 -11.95
C TYR A 290 6.24 2.43 -13.42
N ALA A 291 5.22 2.65 -14.25
CA ALA A 291 5.42 2.95 -15.67
C ALA A 291 5.79 4.42 -15.91
N TYR A 292 5.20 5.34 -15.16
CA TYR A 292 5.29 6.77 -15.42
C TYR A 292 6.54 7.44 -14.83
N GLU A 293 6.98 7.02 -13.65
CA GLU A 293 8.11 7.64 -12.95
C GLU A 293 9.41 7.62 -13.78
N PRO A 294 9.85 6.49 -14.36
CA PRO A 294 11.03 6.46 -15.24
C PRO A 294 10.88 7.33 -16.49
N PHE A 295 9.68 7.38 -17.04
CA PHE A 295 9.38 8.17 -18.25
C PHE A 295 9.56 9.68 -18.00
N VAL A 296 9.04 10.20 -16.89
CA VAL A 296 9.17 11.62 -16.55
C VAL A 296 10.63 12.01 -16.32
N PHE A 297 11.38 11.20 -15.58
CA PHE A 297 12.80 11.48 -15.34
C PHE A 297 13.66 11.41 -16.62
N ALA A 298 13.29 10.56 -17.58
CA ALA A 298 13.98 10.47 -18.84
C ALA A 298 13.75 11.70 -19.75
N GLN A 299 12.56 12.33 -19.67
CA GLN A 299 12.24 13.53 -20.47
C GLN A 299 12.81 14.82 -19.92
N GLY A 300 13.14 14.88 -18.61
CA GLY A 300 13.69 16.06 -17.96
C GLY A 300 12.68 17.23 -17.86
N GLN A 301 13.15 18.48 -18.01
CA GLN A 301 12.37 19.72 -17.72
C GLN A 301 11.92 20.50 -18.98
N GLY A 302 12.08 19.96 -20.18
CA GLY A 302 11.73 20.61 -21.43
C GLY A 302 10.21 20.92 -21.58
N ARG A 303 9.86 21.77 -22.56
CA ARG A 303 8.46 22.10 -22.87
C ARG A 303 7.64 20.86 -23.22
N ASP A 304 8.21 19.98 -24.05
CA ASP A 304 7.56 18.73 -24.47
C ASP A 304 7.30 17.80 -23.27
N SER A 305 8.16 17.82 -22.26
CA SER A 305 7.97 17.11 -21.00
C SER A 305 6.77 17.63 -20.22
N LYS A 306 6.59 18.94 -20.13
CA LYS A 306 5.44 19.56 -19.44
C LYS A 306 4.13 19.27 -20.15
N GLU A 307 4.10 19.35 -21.48
CA GLU A 307 2.91 18.98 -22.27
C GLU A 307 2.57 17.49 -22.11
N SER A 308 3.57 16.63 -22.10
CA SER A 308 3.41 15.20 -21.80
C SER A 308 2.86 14.96 -20.40
N GLN A 309 3.38 15.66 -19.37
CA GLN A 309 2.89 15.54 -17.99
C GLN A 309 1.42 15.98 -17.87
N ALA A 310 1.04 17.08 -18.54
CA ALA A 310 -0.34 17.56 -18.59
C ALA A 310 -1.30 16.56 -19.23
N LEU A 311 -0.87 15.94 -20.33
CA LEU A 311 -1.65 14.95 -21.06
C LEU A 311 -1.80 13.65 -20.25
N VAL A 312 -0.72 13.18 -19.66
CA VAL A 312 -0.72 11.96 -18.84
C VAL A 312 -1.59 12.13 -17.59
N MET A 313 -1.56 13.30 -16.95
CA MET A 313 -2.47 13.63 -15.85
C MET A 313 -3.93 13.50 -16.27
N LYS A 314 -4.30 14.04 -17.43
CA LYS A 314 -5.68 13.94 -17.96
C LYS A 314 -6.10 12.48 -18.11
N TYR A 315 -5.26 11.65 -18.74
CA TYR A 315 -5.60 10.22 -18.94
C TYR A 315 -5.60 9.43 -17.65
N PHE A 316 -4.70 9.73 -16.73
CA PHE A 316 -4.72 9.13 -15.40
C PHE A 316 -6.06 9.38 -14.70
N VAL A 317 -6.53 10.64 -14.68
CA VAL A 317 -7.83 11.00 -14.09
C VAL A 317 -8.98 10.28 -14.79
N MET A 318 -8.99 10.24 -16.12
CA MET A 318 -10.02 9.54 -16.89
C MET A 318 -10.10 8.05 -16.54
N VAL A 319 -8.95 7.37 -16.50
CA VAL A 319 -8.89 5.92 -16.20
C VAL A 319 -9.29 5.64 -14.75
N THR A 320 -8.85 6.47 -13.82
CA THR A 320 -9.20 6.29 -12.40
C THR A 320 -10.67 6.58 -12.12
N LEU A 321 -11.27 7.60 -12.76
CA LEU A 321 -12.71 7.85 -12.67
C LEU A 321 -13.54 6.74 -13.33
N LEU A 322 -13.08 6.18 -14.44
CA LEU A 322 -13.69 5.00 -15.05
C LEU A 322 -13.67 3.81 -14.09
N ALA A 323 -12.52 3.54 -13.46
CA ALA A 323 -12.40 2.47 -12.47
C ALA A 323 -13.27 2.72 -11.24
N PHE A 324 -13.40 3.97 -10.79
CA PHE A 324 -14.31 4.37 -9.72
C PHE A 324 -15.77 4.01 -10.06
N LEU A 325 -16.25 4.45 -11.22
CA LEU A 325 -17.61 4.15 -11.67
C LEU A 325 -17.82 2.64 -11.91
N ALA A 326 -16.81 1.94 -12.42
CA ALA A 326 -16.87 0.49 -12.60
C ALA A 326 -17.04 -0.24 -11.25
N VAL A 327 -16.26 0.11 -10.22
CA VAL A 327 -16.41 -0.50 -8.89
C VAL A 327 -17.79 -0.22 -8.32
N VAL A 328 -18.32 1.00 -8.46
CA VAL A 328 -19.68 1.35 -8.01
C VAL A 328 -20.74 0.56 -8.78
N ALA A 329 -20.64 0.48 -10.10
CA ALA A 329 -21.60 -0.25 -10.93
C ALA A 329 -21.62 -1.75 -10.64
N PHE A 330 -20.46 -2.35 -10.37
CA PHE A 330 -20.32 -3.77 -10.03
C PHE A 330 -20.35 -4.05 -8.52
N MET A 331 -20.70 -3.07 -7.68
CA MET A 331 -20.78 -3.25 -6.23
C MET A 331 -21.69 -4.42 -5.82
N PRO A 332 -22.86 -4.68 -6.46
CA PRO A 332 -23.69 -5.84 -6.14
C PRO A 332 -22.96 -7.18 -6.26
N LEU A 333 -21.93 -7.25 -7.12
CA LEU A 333 -21.06 -8.43 -7.27
C LEU A 333 -19.87 -8.37 -6.31
N LEU A 334 -19.20 -7.22 -6.25
CA LEU A 334 -17.96 -7.05 -5.46
C LEU A 334 -18.17 -7.16 -3.96
N LYS A 335 -19.35 -6.82 -3.45
CA LYS A 335 -19.67 -6.98 -2.03
C LYS A 335 -19.53 -8.42 -1.53
N HIS A 336 -19.71 -9.42 -2.40
CA HIS A 336 -19.55 -10.82 -2.06
C HIS A 336 -18.09 -11.25 -1.83
N ILE A 337 -17.11 -10.38 -2.11
CA ILE A 337 -15.70 -10.56 -1.70
C ILE A 337 -15.59 -10.55 -0.17
N ILE A 338 -16.49 -9.84 0.51
CA ILE A 338 -16.54 -9.75 1.99
C ILE A 338 -17.85 -10.34 2.51
N ALA A 339 -17.80 -10.88 3.74
CA ALA A 339 -18.99 -11.47 4.33
C ALA A 339 -20.11 -10.43 4.59
N PRO A 340 -21.41 -10.83 4.59
CA PRO A 340 -22.54 -9.92 4.75
C PRO A 340 -22.49 -9.03 5.98
N ARG A 341 -21.90 -9.52 7.08
CA ARG A 341 -21.76 -8.77 8.34
C ARG A 341 -20.93 -7.48 8.19
N TYR A 342 -20.16 -7.33 7.11
CA TYR A 342 -19.34 -6.14 6.83
C TYR A 342 -19.99 -5.17 5.84
N TRP A 343 -21.13 -5.52 5.23
CA TRP A 343 -21.73 -4.72 4.14
C TRP A 343 -22.17 -3.32 4.57
N GLU A 344 -22.44 -3.11 5.83
CA GLU A 344 -22.71 -1.78 6.37
C GLU A 344 -21.60 -0.77 6.03
N GLY A 345 -20.35 -1.22 6.01
CA GLY A 345 -19.19 -0.38 5.67
C GLY A 345 -19.01 -0.06 4.20
N LEU A 346 -19.79 -0.67 3.28
CA LEU A 346 -19.65 -0.44 1.83
C LEU A 346 -19.89 1.02 1.43
N ARG A 347 -20.68 1.77 2.22
CA ARG A 347 -20.88 3.21 2.05
C ARG A 347 -19.58 4.03 2.16
N ALA A 348 -18.54 3.53 2.82
CA ALA A 348 -17.24 4.19 2.89
C ALA A 348 -16.41 3.99 1.61
N VAL A 349 -16.67 2.94 0.82
CA VAL A 349 -15.85 2.58 -0.34
C VAL A 349 -15.74 3.70 -1.38
N PRO A 350 -16.82 4.37 -1.83
CA PRO A 350 -16.72 5.45 -2.81
C PRO A 350 -15.87 6.63 -2.29
N ILE A 351 -15.98 6.95 -1.00
CA ILE A 351 -15.24 8.07 -0.38
C ILE A 351 -13.74 7.73 -0.37
N VAL A 352 -13.39 6.53 0.07
CA VAL A 352 -11.99 6.07 0.11
C VAL A 352 -11.41 5.96 -1.30
N MET A 353 -12.17 5.48 -2.29
CA MET A 353 -11.73 5.45 -3.68
C MET A 353 -11.44 6.84 -4.23
N MET A 354 -12.26 7.83 -3.90
CA MET A 354 -12.02 9.21 -4.30
C MET A 354 -10.78 9.78 -3.62
N ALA A 355 -10.55 9.45 -2.34
CA ALA A 355 -9.33 9.79 -1.63
C ALA A 355 -8.07 9.21 -2.32
N GLU A 356 -8.13 7.96 -2.79
CA GLU A 356 -7.06 7.31 -3.54
C GLU A 356 -6.82 7.97 -4.92
N ILE A 357 -7.86 8.46 -5.59
CA ILE A 357 -7.73 9.28 -6.82
C ILE A 357 -6.97 10.57 -6.51
N PHE A 358 -7.33 11.28 -5.43
CA PHE A 358 -6.62 12.50 -5.03
C PHE A 358 -5.15 12.22 -4.68
N MET A 359 -4.88 11.11 -4.00
CA MET A 359 -3.50 10.66 -3.75
C MET A 359 -2.75 10.40 -5.06
N GLY A 360 -3.39 9.75 -6.04
CA GLY A 360 -2.80 9.50 -7.34
C GLY A 360 -2.51 10.78 -8.13
N ILE A 361 -3.41 11.77 -8.08
CA ILE A 361 -3.20 13.09 -8.66
C ILE A 361 -2.07 13.82 -7.93
N TYR A 362 -2.07 13.81 -6.59
CA TYR A 362 -0.98 14.37 -5.78
C TYR A 362 0.37 13.75 -6.14
N PHE A 363 0.41 12.42 -6.35
CA PHE A 363 1.61 11.74 -6.81
C PHE A 363 2.09 12.25 -8.17
N ASN A 364 1.18 12.42 -9.15
CA ASN A 364 1.51 13.00 -10.45
C ASN A 364 2.01 14.44 -10.33
N LEU A 365 1.37 15.23 -9.49
CA LEU A 365 1.83 16.59 -9.20
C LEU A 365 3.21 16.62 -8.54
N SER A 366 3.58 15.60 -7.75
CA SER A 366 4.85 15.54 -7.00
C SER A 366 6.11 15.68 -7.85
N PHE A 367 6.01 15.49 -9.16
CA PHE A 367 7.16 15.62 -10.06
C PHE A 367 7.70 17.05 -10.13
N TRP A 368 6.89 18.09 -9.85
CA TRP A 368 7.41 19.45 -9.85
C TRP A 368 8.57 19.63 -8.85
N TYR A 369 8.45 19.17 -7.61
CA TYR A 369 9.52 19.32 -6.61
C TYR A 369 10.63 18.27 -6.77
N LYS A 370 10.34 17.10 -7.34
CA LYS A 370 11.34 16.08 -7.62
C LYS A 370 12.29 16.51 -8.74
N LEU A 371 11.75 17.07 -9.83
CA LEU A 371 12.53 17.52 -10.99
C LEU A 371 13.41 18.75 -10.69
N ILE A 372 12.98 19.63 -9.78
CA ILE A 372 13.77 20.80 -9.37
C ILE A 372 14.59 20.56 -8.09
N ALA A 373 14.72 19.28 -7.66
CA ALA A 373 15.47 18.86 -6.47
C ALA A 373 15.02 19.50 -5.14
N LYS A 374 13.78 19.99 -5.05
CA LYS A 374 13.17 20.54 -3.83
C LYS A 374 12.32 19.50 -3.09
N THR A 375 12.85 18.29 -2.90
CA THR A 375 12.14 17.12 -2.36
C THR A 375 11.58 17.32 -0.96
N PHE A 376 12.07 18.30 -0.19
CA PHE A 376 11.56 18.67 1.13
C PHE A 376 10.06 19.07 1.09
N TRP A 377 9.58 19.66 -0.03
CA TRP A 377 8.16 19.93 -0.20
C TRP A 377 7.28 18.68 -0.12
N GLY A 378 7.81 17.53 -0.53
CA GLY A 378 7.08 16.26 -0.39
C GLY A 378 6.79 15.91 1.08
N ALA A 379 7.75 16.13 1.98
CA ALA A 379 7.56 15.91 3.41
C ALA A 379 6.57 16.92 4.03
N ILE A 380 6.68 18.20 3.66
CA ILE A 380 5.78 19.26 4.16
C ILE A 380 4.33 18.96 3.74
N LEU A 381 4.10 18.74 2.45
CA LEU A 381 2.75 18.55 1.90
C LEU A 381 2.12 17.27 2.49
N SER A 382 2.87 16.16 2.54
CA SER A 382 2.40 14.93 3.17
C SER A 382 2.15 15.11 4.68
N GLY A 383 2.98 15.90 5.37
CA GLY A 383 2.79 16.25 6.77
C GLY A 383 1.51 17.03 7.01
N ILE A 384 1.22 18.05 6.18
CA ILE A 384 -0.03 18.82 6.25
C ILE A 384 -1.24 17.90 6.04
N GLY A 385 -1.19 17.02 5.02
CA GLY A 385 -2.26 16.06 4.79
C GLY A 385 -2.50 15.13 5.97
N CYS A 386 -1.41 14.65 6.61
CA CYS A 386 -1.50 13.83 7.81
C CYS A 386 -2.17 14.60 8.99
N VAL A 387 -1.79 15.85 9.20
CA VAL A 387 -2.42 16.69 10.24
C VAL A 387 -3.91 16.88 9.97
N VAL A 388 -4.31 17.15 8.73
CA VAL A 388 -5.73 17.28 8.34
C VAL A 388 -6.48 15.97 8.58
N LEU A 389 -5.91 14.84 8.14
CA LEU A 389 -6.49 13.51 8.36
C LEU A 389 -6.69 13.23 9.87
N LEU A 390 -5.67 13.48 10.68
CA LEU A 390 -5.74 13.29 12.13
C LEU A 390 -6.76 14.22 12.79
N ALA A 391 -6.80 15.49 12.40
CA ALA A 391 -7.77 16.45 12.93
C ALA A 391 -9.21 16.02 12.63
N VAL A 392 -9.50 15.59 11.40
CA VAL A 392 -10.83 15.05 11.04
C VAL A 392 -11.15 13.82 11.87
N ASN A 393 -10.21 12.90 12.03
CA ASN A 393 -10.44 11.68 12.82
C ASN A 393 -10.70 12.00 14.29
N ILE A 394 -9.85 12.82 14.93
CA ILE A 394 -9.99 13.14 16.37
C ILE A 394 -11.32 13.85 16.64
N ILE A 395 -11.77 14.73 15.75
CA ILE A 395 -12.99 15.51 15.94
C ILE A 395 -14.24 14.68 15.65
N PHE A 396 -14.23 13.86 14.59
CA PHE A 396 -15.44 13.25 14.05
C PHE A 396 -15.58 11.75 14.33
N VAL A 397 -14.50 10.99 14.60
CA VAL A 397 -14.64 9.56 14.95
C VAL A 397 -15.58 9.33 16.15
N PRO A 398 -15.49 10.12 17.24
CA PRO A 398 -16.42 9.91 18.37
C PRO A 398 -17.91 10.17 18.03
N ARG A 399 -18.20 10.86 16.91
CA ARG A 399 -19.57 11.24 16.51
C ARG A 399 -20.13 10.35 15.40
N VAL A 400 -19.32 10.00 14.41
CA VAL A 400 -19.77 9.30 13.20
C VAL A 400 -19.02 7.99 12.94
N GLY A 401 -18.23 7.54 13.92
CA GLY A 401 -17.52 6.27 13.85
C GLY A 401 -16.51 6.22 12.67
N TYR A 402 -16.37 5.03 12.09
CA TYR A 402 -15.41 4.76 11.00
C TYR A 402 -15.61 5.59 9.74
N MET A 403 -16.79 6.19 9.53
CA MET A 403 -17.00 7.10 8.40
C MET A 403 -16.08 8.32 8.44
N ALA A 404 -15.71 8.77 9.65
CA ALA A 404 -14.74 9.85 9.81
C ALA A 404 -13.36 9.48 9.24
N CYS A 405 -12.96 8.20 9.32
CA CYS A 405 -11.70 7.73 8.74
C CYS A 405 -11.69 7.87 7.21
N ALA A 406 -12.80 7.51 6.56
CA ALA A 406 -12.95 7.68 5.11
C ALA A 406 -12.88 9.16 4.70
N TRP A 407 -13.60 10.04 5.41
CA TRP A 407 -13.57 11.48 5.17
C TRP A 407 -12.21 12.10 5.54
N GLY A 408 -11.55 11.60 6.58
CA GLY A 408 -10.20 12.02 6.97
C GLY A 408 -9.19 11.80 5.84
N GLY A 409 -9.21 10.62 5.22
CA GLY A 409 -8.39 10.32 4.05
C GLY A 409 -8.72 11.21 2.85
N PHE A 410 -10.02 11.41 2.58
CA PHE A 410 -10.50 12.29 1.50
C PHE A 410 -10.01 13.73 1.68
N CYS A 411 -10.19 14.32 2.86
CA CYS A 411 -9.75 15.67 3.16
C CYS A 411 -8.21 15.79 3.15
N GLY A 412 -7.50 14.84 3.78
CA GLY A 412 -6.04 14.84 3.86
C GLY A 412 -5.39 14.81 2.48
N TYR A 413 -5.76 13.84 1.64
CA TYR A 413 -5.22 13.76 0.27
C TYR A 413 -5.74 14.88 -0.64
N GLY A 414 -6.98 15.34 -0.43
CA GLY A 414 -7.53 16.50 -1.14
C GLY A 414 -6.70 17.76 -0.90
N VAL A 415 -6.36 18.04 0.35
CA VAL A 415 -5.52 19.16 0.73
C VAL A 415 -4.11 19.03 0.15
N CYS A 416 -3.50 17.83 0.23
CA CYS A 416 -2.20 17.58 -0.40
C CYS A 416 -2.23 17.87 -1.91
N MET A 417 -3.25 17.41 -2.60
CA MET A 417 -3.45 17.59 -4.04
C MET A 417 -3.57 19.09 -4.39
N VAL A 418 -4.46 19.79 -3.70
CA VAL A 418 -4.73 21.22 -3.96
C VAL A 418 -3.49 22.06 -3.68
N LEU A 419 -2.85 21.89 -2.52
CA LEU A 419 -1.63 22.63 -2.18
C LEU A 419 -0.49 22.33 -3.15
N SER A 420 -0.30 21.04 -3.51
CA SER A 420 0.74 20.66 -4.47
C SER A 420 0.51 21.25 -5.84
N TYR A 421 -0.75 21.41 -6.28
CA TYR A 421 -1.08 22.07 -7.53
C TYR A 421 -0.68 23.57 -7.49
N PHE A 422 -1.18 24.32 -6.52
CA PHE A 422 -0.94 25.78 -6.48
C PHE A 422 0.54 26.10 -6.27
N ILE A 423 1.21 25.41 -5.35
CA ILE A 423 2.64 25.61 -5.10
C ILE A 423 3.45 25.17 -6.31
N GLY A 424 3.09 24.03 -6.93
CA GLY A 424 3.75 23.52 -8.12
C GLY A 424 3.65 24.47 -9.32
N GLN A 425 2.49 25.10 -9.53
CA GLN A 425 2.31 26.12 -10.58
C GLN A 425 3.17 27.37 -10.38
N HIS A 426 3.50 27.70 -9.12
CA HIS A 426 4.41 28.80 -8.84
C HIS A 426 5.88 28.46 -9.16
N TYR A 427 6.36 27.26 -8.82
CA TYR A 427 7.77 26.87 -8.98
C TYR A 427 8.10 26.24 -10.34
N ASN A 428 7.22 25.48 -10.90
CA ASN A 428 7.39 24.76 -12.17
C ASN A 428 6.04 24.61 -12.89
N PRO A 429 5.55 25.68 -13.54
CA PRO A 429 4.22 25.68 -14.16
C PRO A 429 4.10 24.61 -15.26
N VAL A 430 3.04 23.80 -15.17
CA VAL A 430 2.65 22.77 -16.14
C VAL A 430 1.25 23.10 -16.65
N PRO A 431 1.00 23.14 -17.98
CA PRO A 431 -0.29 23.52 -18.55
C PRO A 431 -1.32 22.39 -18.45
N TYR A 432 -1.77 22.07 -17.25
CA TYR A 432 -2.80 21.03 -17.05
C TYR A 432 -4.14 21.45 -17.68
N PRO A 433 -4.83 20.57 -18.44
CA PRO A 433 -6.12 20.88 -19.06
C PRO A 433 -7.26 20.79 -18.03
N LEU A 434 -7.29 21.74 -17.08
CA LEU A 434 -8.21 21.73 -15.94
C LEU A 434 -9.68 21.69 -16.34
N LYS A 435 -10.06 22.37 -17.45
CA LYS A 435 -11.45 22.35 -17.95
C LYS A 435 -11.86 20.92 -18.35
N ALA A 436 -11.00 20.19 -19.04
CA ALA A 436 -11.28 18.82 -19.43
C ALA A 436 -11.29 17.87 -18.21
N ILE A 437 -10.30 18.01 -17.32
CA ILE A 437 -10.23 17.23 -16.06
C ILE A 437 -11.46 17.50 -15.20
N GLY A 438 -11.83 18.75 -14.97
CA GLY A 438 -13.03 19.15 -14.23
C GLY A 438 -14.32 18.64 -14.86
N GLY A 439 -14.41 18.66 -16.20
CA GLY A 439 -15.53 18.11 -16.93
C GLY A 439 -15.72 16.60 -16.71
N TYR A 440 -14.63 15.81 -16.73
CA TYR A 440 -14.69 14.37 -16.41
C TYR A 440 -15.03 14.12 -14.95
N PHE A 441 -14.54 14.92 -14.00
CA PHE A 441 -14.94 14.83 -12.60
C PHE A 441 -16.43 15.13 -12.42
N ALA A 442 -16.93 16.23 -13.03
CA ALA A 442 -18.33 16.60 -12.94
C ALA A 442 -19.24 15.50 -13.52
N LEU A 443 -18.87 14.97 -14.69
CA LEU A 443 -19.60 13.85 -15.31
C LEU A 443 -19.59 12.60 -14.43
N ALA A 444 -18.43 12.22 -13.90
CA ALA A 444 -18.32 11.05 -13.04
C ALA A 444 -19.13 11.19 -11.75
N LEU A 445 -19.12 12.37 -11.12
CA LEU A 445 -19.91 12.64 -9.91
C LEU A 445 -21.42 12.64 -10.22
N ALA A 446 -21.86 13.19 -11.36
CA ALA A 446 -23.26 13.15 -11.77
C ALA A 446 -23.73 11.70 -12.02
N LEU A 447 -22.91 10.89 -12.71
CA LEU A 447 -23.20 9.48 -12.94
C LEU A 447 -23.18 8.68 -11.63
N PHE A 448 -22.23 8.96 -10.73
CA PHE A 448 -22.20 8.36 -9.39
C PHE A 448 -23.47 8.70 -8.59
N ALA A 449 -23.93 9.96 -8.61
CA ALA A 449 -25.15 10.37 -7.94
C ALA A 449 -26.37 9.64 -8.52
N ALA A 450 -26.44 9.48 -9.86
CA ALA A 450 -27.49 8.68 -10.51
C ALA A 450 -27.42 7.20 -10.11
N MET A 451 -26.23 6.58 -10.07
CA MET A 451 -26.05 5.20 -9.59
C MET A 451 -26.46 5.04 -8.12
N ALA A 452 -26.12 6.03 -7.27
CA ALA A 452 -26.49 6.03 -5.87
C ALA A 452 -28.03 6.16 -5.69
N ALA A 453 -28.71 6.94 -6.54
CA ALA A 453 -30.17 7.06 -6.54
C ALA A 453 -30.86 5.75 -6.99
N ILE A 454 -30.29 5.04 -7.95
CA ILE A 454 -30.77 3.71 -8.40
C ILE A 454 -30.53 2.67 -7.30
N GLY A 455 -29.43 2.81 -6.56
CA GLY A 455 -28.94 1.87 -5.57
C GLY A 455 -27.87 0.93 -6.12
N THR A 456 -27.15 0.27 -5.19
CA THR A 456 -26.02 -0.62 -5.50
C THR A 456 -26.10 -1.94 -4.71
N ASP A 457 -27.29 -2.26 -4.17
CA ASP A 457 -27.44 -3.38 -3.22
C ASP A 457 -27.88 -4.68 -3.90
N THR A 458 -28.60 -4.61 -4.99
CA THR A 458 -29.19 -5.77 -5.66
C THR A 458 -28.64 -5.99 -7.07
N GLY A 459 -28.66 -7.25 -7.51
CA GLY A 459 -28.26 -7.60 -8.88
C GLY A 459 -29.11 -6.92 -9.97
N ALA A 460 -30.39 -6.64 -9.69
CA ALA A 460 -31.25 -5.92 -10.61
C ALA A 460 -30.78 -4.48 -10.88
N GLN A 461 -30.15 -3.83 -9.90
CA GLN A 461 -29.61 -2.48 -10.02
C GLN A 461 -28.30 -2.44 -10.81
N MET A 462 -27.64 -3.59 -11.01
CA MET A 462 -26.37 -3.66 -11.74
C MET A 462 -26.52 -3.27 -13.21
N LEU A 463 -27.61 -3.71 -13.90
CA LEU A 463 -27.79 -3.41 -15.31
C LEU A 463 -27.91 -1.91 -15.60
N PRO A 464 -28.79 -1.13 -14.93
CA PRO A 464 -28.87 0.31 -15.16
C PRO A 464 -27.57 1.02 -14.75
N ASN A 465 -26.87 0.58 -13.72
CA ASN A 465 -25.58 1.14 -13.31
C ASN A 465 -24.49 0.89 -14.37
N VAL A 466 -24.49 -0.28 -15.01
CA VAL A 466 -23.56 -0.58 -16.13
C VAL A 466 -23.90 0.27 -17.36
N LEU A 467 -25.18 0.55 -17.62
CA LEU A 467 -25.55 1.48 -18.70
C LEU A 467 -25.02 2.90 -18.45
N LEU A 468 -25.11 3.40 -17.21
CA LEU A 468 -24.50 4.68 -16.84
C LEU A 468 -22.95 4.66 -16.98
N LEU A 469 -22.31 3.56 -16.64
CA LEU A 469 -20.88 3.37 -16.89
C LEU A 469 -20.55 3.46 -18.39
N LEU A 470 -21.36 2.83 -19.24
CA LEU A 470 -21.18 2.90 -20.70
C LEU A 470 -21.37 4.31 -21.25
N VAL A 471 -22.24 5.15 -20.64
CA VAL A 471 -22.33 6.58 -20.98
C VAL A 471 -21.00 7.28 -20.75
N PHE A 472 -20.34 7.03 -19.60
CA PHE A 472 -19.00 7.60 -19.34
C PHE A 472 -17.99 7.15 -20.40
N VAL A 473 -17.96 5.87 -20.74
CA VAL A 473 -17.08 5.31 -21.79
C VAL A 473 -17.37 5.94 -23.15
N ALA A 474 -18.64 6.11 -23.51
CA ALA A 474 -19.05 6.73 -24.78
C ALA A 474 -18.60 8.19 -24.87
N VAL A 475 -18.79 8.98 -23.81
CA VAL A 475 -18.33 10.39 -23.75
C VAL A 475 -16.80 10.44 -23.84
N MET A 476 -16.11 9.56 -23.14
CA MET A 476 -14.65 9.45 -23.18
C MET A 476 -14.18 9.12 -24.61
N ALA A 477 -14.78 8.12 -25.25
CA ALA A 477 -14.43 7.72 -26.62
C ALA A 477 -14.72 8.82 -27.65
N PHE A 478 -15.85 9.53 -27.50
CA PHE A 478 -16.21 10.64 -28.36
C PHE A 478 -15.24 11.83 -28.26
N ASN A 479 -14.90 12.23 -27.03
CA ASN A 479 -13.98 13.34 -26.79
C ASN A 479 -12.53 13.02 -27.22
N GLU A 480 -12.09 11.77 -27.08
CA GLU A 480 -10.73 11.33 -27.40
C GLU A 480 -10.62 10.62 -28.75
N ARG A 481 -11.64 10.73 -29.62
CA ARG A 481 -11.72 10.07 -30.94
C ARG A 481 -10.50 10.27 -31.82
N ALA A 482 -9.88 11.45 -31.76
CA ALA A 482 -8.69 11.76 -32.56
C ALA A 482 -7.47 10.95 -32.10
N LEU A 483 -7.32 10.73 -30.81
CA LEU A 483 -6.26 9.89 -30.24
C LEU A 483 -6.51 8.41 -30.52
N LEU A 484 -7.76 7.94 -30.33
CA LEU A 484 -8.16 6.57 -30.61
C LEU A 484 -7.90 6.22 -32.07
N ALA A 485 -8.24 7.12 -33.02
CA ALA A 485 -7.96 6.93 -34.44
C ALA A 485 -6.44 6.82 -34.73
N LYS A 486 -5.59 7.63 -34.05
CA LYS A 486 -4.15 7.53 -34.19
C LYS A 486 -3.58 6.21 -33.67
N VAL A 487 -4.09 5.73 -32.52
CA VAL A 487 -3.67 4.46 -31.91
C VAL A 487 -4.07 3.28 -32.80
N LEU A 488 -5.33 3.26 -33.28
CA LEU A 488 -5.83 2.21 -34.16
C LEU A 488 -5.06 2.16 -35.49
N ARG A 489 -4.72 3.30 -36.08
CA ARG A 489 -3.87 3.34 -37.28
C ARG A 489 -2.48 2.75 -37.05
N LYS A 490 -1.85 3.04 -35.88
CA LYS A 490 -0.53 2.48 -35.54
C LYS A 490 -0.58 0.96 -35.33
N LEU A 491 -1.68 0.43 -34.80
CA LEU A 491 -1.86 -1.02 -34.61
C LEU A 491 -2.09 -1.75 -35.94
N HIS A 492 -2.79 -1.11 -36.91
CA HIS A 492 -3.01 -1.68 -38.26
C HIS A 492 -1.75 -1.67 -39.13
N VAL A 493 -0.83 -0.72 -38.92
CA VAL A 493 0.44 -0.63 -39.66
C VAL A 493 1.50 -1.61 -39.14
N ARG A 494 1.27 -2.23 -37.98
CA ARG A 494 2.18 -3.25 -37.38
C ARG A 494 1.76 -4.71 -37.63
N LYS A 495 0.65 -4.92 -38.31
CA LYS A 495 0.26 -6.21 -38.90
C LYS A 495 0.61 -6.23 -40.37
#